data_3004d24510e3881eb772204ff768d715
#
_entry.id   3004d24510e3881eb772204ff768d715
#
_cell.length_a   1.000
_cell.length_b   1.000
_cell.length_c   1.000
_cell.angle_alpha   90.00
_cell.angle_beta   90.00
_cell.angle_gamma   90.00
#
_symmetry.space_group_name_H-M   'P 1'
#
loop_
_entity.id
_entity.type
_entity.pdbx_description
1 polymer ?
#
loop_
_entity_poly.entity_id
_entity_poly.type
_entity_poly.pdbx_seq_one_letter_code
_entity_poly.pdbx_strand_id
1 'polypeptide(L)'
;MKRYQKIIIGLAALSTMALGVGDETKKFEICKCGNFAEECSIPSFSLNVPSGMAGGAGGGYIGLSGITDKDDTDGGLSVGMGYGDSDKIGGTISLGIGSINPVDGGAFNRGSLNISAGHNFREQLIGVAVGMDNINIWHDNGGDHDTSPSMYLAVTKLLPNDTAPMVFTVGAGNNNFAKVNETGDKKDKIYPFVSGAIYIMPQVSLIADYSSDIVSAGVGLVPFPHFPLSVTAGVYDLTKEREEDKISFIGSVCVCFKL
;
A
#
# COMPACT_ATOMS: atom_id res chain seq x y z
N MET A 1 20.84 18.39 -20.40
CA MET A 1 20.66 18.04 -18.98
C MET A 1 19.25 17.46 -18.89
N LYS A 2 19.12 16.12 -18.84
CA LYS A 2 17.84 15.43 -18.69
C LYS A 2 17.43 15.55 -17.23
N ARG A 3 16.28 16.17 -16.96
CA ARG A 3 15.68 16.26 -15.62
C ARG A 3 15.18 14.88 -15.25
N TYR A 4 15.80 14.26 -14.28
CA TYR A 4 15.28 13.04 -13.64
C TYR A 4 14.04 13.44 -12.86
N GLN A 5 12.87 13.11 -13.36
CA GLN A 5 11.66 13.08 -12.53
C GLN A 5 11.79 11.86 -11.60
N LYS A 6 12.30 12.08 -10.40
CA LYS A 6 12.18 11.08 -9.34
C LYS A 6 10.68 10.96 -9.04
N ILE A 7 10.08 9.90 -9.54
CA ILE A 7 8.71 9.54 -9.19
C ILE A 7 8.74 9.20 -7.72
N ILE A 8 8.16 10.05 -6.90
CA ILE A 8 7.84 9.75 -5.53
C ILE A 8 6.77 8.66 -5.60
N ILE A 9 7.19 7.42 -5.47
CA ILE A 9 6.27 6.36 -5.13
C ILE A 9 5.87 6.68 -3.70
N GLY A 10 4.76 7.43 -3.56
CA GLY A 10 4.10 7.49 -2.29
C GLY A 10 3.84 6.05 -1.93
N LEU A 11 4.48 5.60 -0.88
CA LEU A 11 4.11 4.36 -0.26
C LEU A 11 2.61 4.43 -0.06
N ALA A 12 1.88 3.78 -0.96
CA ALA A 12 0.54 3.37 -0.62
C ALA A 12 0.76 2.62 0.68
N ALA A 13 0.46 3.28 1.79
CA ALA A 13 0.60 2.68 3.09
C ALA A 13 -0.11 1.36 2.94
N LEU A 14 0.65 0.29 3.01
CA LEU A 14 0.13 -1.04 3.06
C LEU A 14 -0.86 -1.03 4.21
N SER A 15 -2.10 -0.68 3.89
CA SER A 15 -3.20 -0.81 4.81
C SER A 15 -3.48 -2.31 4.95
N THR A 16 -2.49 -3.05 5.45
CA THR A 16 -2.69 -4.37 6.03
C THR A 16 -3.48 -4.18 7.31
N MET A 17 -4.62 -3.50 7.19
CA MET A 17 -5.56 -3.48 8.29
C MET A 17 -6.26 -4.82 8.28
N ALA A 18 -6.00 -5.54 9.30
CA ALA A 18 -6.63 -6.81 9.58
C ALA A 18 -8.13 -6.68 9.53
N LEU A 19 -8.68 -7.39 8.59
CA LEU A 19 -10.11 -7.61 8.46
C LEU A 19 -10.55 -8.61 9.49
N GLY A 20 -11.29 -8.17 10.47
CA GLY A 20 -12.07 -9.07 11.31
C GLY A 20 -13.20 -9.68 10.49
N VAL A 21 -12.97 -10.83 9.87
CA VAL A 21 -14.03 -11.62 9.22
C VAL A 21 -14.59 -12.61 10.23
N GLY A 22 -15.91 -12.54 10.45
CA GLY A 22 -16.61 -13.46 11.35
C GLY A 22 -16.71 -14.89 10.78
N ASP A 23 -16.71 -15.75 11.64
CA ASP A 23 -16.96 -17.15 11.95
C ASP A 23 -17.68 -18.07 10.93
N GLU A 24 -17.29 -18.19 9.66
CA GLU A 24 -17.77 -19.29 8.84
C GLU A 24 -16.73 -20.02 7.94
N THR A 25 -15.46 -19.71 8.01
CA THR A 25 -14.45 -20.43 7.22
C THR A 25 -13.42 -21.10 8.14
N LYS A 26 -13.77 -22.26 8.65
CA LYS A 26 -12.93 -23.06 9.57
C LYS A 26 -11.56 -23.51 9.03
N LYS A 27 -11.16 -23.14 7.82
CA LYS A 27 -9.84 -23.47 7.23
C LYS A 27 -8.98 -22.27 6.90
N PHE A 28 -9.54 -21.08 6.85
CA PHE A 28 -8.81 -19.84 6.62
C PHE A 28 -9.28 -18.83 7.67
N GLU A 29 -8.76 -18.96 8.88
CA GLU A 29 -8.87 -17.87 9.84
C GLU A 29 -7.99 -16.73 9.33
N ILE A 30 -8.60 -15.81 8.59
CA ILE A 30 -8.03 -14.49 8.38
C ILE A 30 -8.02 -13.87 9.78
N CYS A 31 -6.85 -13.74 10.32
CA CYS A 31 -6.66 -13.35 11.71
C CYS A 31 -7.39 -12.06 12.03
N LYS A 32 -8.20 -12.11 13.07
CA LYS A 32 -8.90 -10.94 13.62
C LYS A 32 -7.87 -10.09 14.35
N CYS A 33 -7.45 -8.96 13.77
CA CYS A 33 -6.82 -7.92 14.59
C CYS A 33 -7.87 -7.37 15.56
N GLY A 34 -7.90 -7.89 16.75
CA GLY A 34 -8.87 -7.49 17.76
C GLY A 34 -8.55 -7.96 19.17
N ASN A 35 -7.78 -9.02 19.31
CA ASN A 35 -7.29 -9.49 20.61
C ASN A 35 -5.78 -9.63 20.57
N PHE A 36 -5.07 -8.93 21.43
CA PHE A 36 -3.61 -9.02 21.59
C PHE A 36 -3.10 -10.42 21.91
N ALA A 37 -3.97 -11.32 22.35
CA ALA A 37 -3.63 -12.71 22.63
C ALA A 37 -3.60 -13.59 21.36
N GLU A 38 -4.15 -13.11 20.25
CA GLU A 38 -4.18 -13.82 18.96
C GLU A 38 -3.79 -12.84 17.84
N GLU A 39 -2.58 -12.30 17.94
CA GLU A 39 -2.03 -11.36 16.99
C GLU A 39 -1.66 -12.08 15.69
N CYS A 40 -2.44 -11.87 14.68
CA CYS A 40 -2.12 -12.33 13.35
C CYS A 40 -2.01 -11.16 12.39
N SER A 41 -0.92 -11.08 11.68
CA SER A 41 -0.84 -10.32 10.44
C SER A 41 -1.32 -11.21 9.29
N ILE A 42 -1.97 -10.62 8.30
CA ILE A 42 -2.23 -11.30 7.03
C ILE A 42 -1.12 -10.94 6.03
N PRO A 43 -0.73 -11.86 5.14
CA PRO A 43 0.14 -11.51 4.03
C PRO A 43 -0.47 -10.37 3.20
N SER A 44 0.38 -9.47 2.74
CA SER A 44 -0.05 -8.38 1.87
C SER A 44 -0.82 -8.89 0.65
N PHE A 45 -1.78 -8.13 0.19
CA PHE A 45 -2.56 -8.42 -1.02
C PHE A 45 -2.40 -7.35 -2.11
N SER A 46 -1.51 -6.41 -1.90
CA SER A 46 -1.12 -5.39 -2.87
C SER A 46 0.34 -4.99 -2.63
N LEU A 47 1.02 -4.55 -3.67
CA LEU A 47 2.38 -4.00 -3.61
C LEU A 47 2.36 -2.48 -3.52
N ASN A 48 1.64 -1.84 -4.44
CA ASN A 48 1.64 -0.38 -4.63
C ASN A 48 0.25 0.20 -4.95
N VAL A 49 -0.81 -0.62 -4.82
CA VAL A 49 -2.19 -0.19 -5.07
C VAL A 49 -2.91 -0.02 -3.74
N PRO A 50 -3.62 1.09 -3.50
CA PRO A 50 -4.37 1.30 -2.27
C PRO A 50 -5.55 0.35 -2.17
N SER A 51 -5.87 -0.05 -0.94
CA SER A 51 -6.99 -0.93 -0.65
C SER A 51 -8.30 -0.15 -0.46
N GLY A 52 -9.42 -0.76 -0.84
CA GLY A 52 -10.77 -0.31 -0.48
C GLY A 52 -11.17 -0.67 0.95
N MET A 53 -10.35 -1.42 1.70
CA MET A 53 -10.66 -1.80 3.06
C MET A 53 -10.40 -0.66 4.02
N ALA A 54 -11.46 -0.28 4.75
CA ALA A 54 -11.38 0.77 5.76
C ALA A 54 -10.72 0.26 7.03
N GLY A 55 -9.85 1.07 7.59
CA GLY A 55 -9.34 0.86 8.92
C GLY A 55 -10.34 1.17 10.02
N GLY A 56 -10.03 0.74 11.25
CA GLY A 56 -10.84 1.04 12.43
C GLY A 56 -9.97 1.46 13.61
N ALA A 57 -10.57 2.12 14.60
CA ALA A 57 -9.89 2.55 15.80
C ALA A 57 -9.28 1.36 16.56
N GLY A 58 -8.16 1.59 17.23
CA GLY A 58 -7.47 0.60 18.05
C GLY A 58 -6.37 -0.17 17.32
N GLY A 59 -6.16 0.03 16.04
CA GLY A 59 -5.04 -0.55 15.28
C GLY A 59 -4.02 0.50 14.89
N GLY A 60 -2.74 0.11 14.86
CA GLY A 60 -1.66 0.93 14.37
C GLY A 60 -0.59 0.09 13.67
N TYR A 61 0.33 0.75 12.96
CA TYR A 61 1.43 0.09 12.30
C TYR A 61 2.66 0.98 12.17
N ILE A 62 3.80 0.32 12.07
CA ILE A 62 5.06 0.94 11.64
C ILE A 62 5.59 0.11 10.48
N GLY A 63 5.97 0.77 9.39
CA GLY A 63 6.46 0.13 8.19
C GLY A 63 7.72 0.77 7.66
N LEU A 64 8.58 -0.07 7.11
CA LEU A 64 9.71 0.32 6.28
C LEU A 64 9.48 -0.21 4.88
N SER A 65 9.83 0.56 3.88
CA SER A 65 9.77 0.09 2.50
C SER A 65 10.88 0.71 1.70
N GLY A 66 11.19 0.08 0.60
CA GLY A 66 12.21 0.56 -0.31
C GLY A 66 11.97 0.06 -1.72
N ILE A 67 12.55 0.79 -2.64
CA ILE A 67 12.67 0.43 -4.03
C ILE A 67 14.13 0.50 -4.42
N THR A 68 14.61 -0.51 -5.13
CA THR A 68 15.95 -0.51 -5.69
C THR A 68 15.85 -0.34 -7.19
N ASP A 69 16.51 0.67 -7.70
CA ASP A 69 16.82 0.81 -9.11
C ASP A 69 18.32 0.59 -9.32
N LYS A 70 18.76 0.43 -10.57
CA LYS A 70 20.15 0.10 -10.87
C LYS A 70 21.14 1.13 -10.34
N ASP A 71 20.74 2.40 -10.36
CA ASP A 71 21.60 3.52 -10.05
C ASP A 71 21.18 4.26 -8.78
N ASP A 72 20.02 3.90 -8.20
CA ASP A 72 19.51 4.55 -6.99
C ASP A 72 18.68 3.57 -6.15
N THR A 73 18.86 3.62 -4.85
CA THR A 73 18.05 2.87 -3.89
C THR A 73 17.47 3.87 -2.90
N ASP A 74 16.17 3.96 -2.84
CA ASP A 74 15.49 4.84 -1.90
C ASP A 74 14.47 4.06 -1.07
N GLY A 75 14.16 4.60 0.10
CA GLY A 75 13.22 3.98 1.01
C GLY A 75 12.48 5.01 1.86
N GLY A 76 11.54 4.53 2.63
CA GLY A 76 10.76 5.35 3.53
C GLY A 76 10.33 4.59 4.78
N LEU A 77 10.11 5.37 5.82
CA LEU A 77 9.47 4.94 7.06
C LEU A 77 8.02 5.42 7.03
N SER A 78 7.10 4.60 7.49
CA SER A 78 5.71 5.00 7.70
C SER A 78 5.22 4.61 9.09
N VAL A 79 4.40 5.46 9.68
CA VAL A 79 3.66 5.16 10.90
C VAL A 79 2.22 5.57 10.71
N GLY A 80 1.29 4.71 11.08
CA GLY A 80 -0.13 4.99 10.90
C GLY A 80 -1.01 4.35 11.95
N MET A 81 -2.23 4.87 12.03
CA MET A 81 -3.27 4.37 12.91
C MET A 81 -4.62 4.38 12.22
N GLY A 82 -5.47 3.46 12.63
CA GLY A 82 -6.87 3.44 12.26
C GLY A 82 -7.71 4.34 13.14
N TYR A 83 -8.80 4.86 12.59
CA TYR A 83 -9.79 5.64 13.32
C TYR A 83 -11.21 5.23 12.93
N GLY A 84 -12.17 5.61 13.78
CA GLY A 84 -13.58 5.32 13.54
C GLY A 84 -13.95 3.85 13.66
N ASP A 85 -15.06 3.50 13.03
CA ASP A 85 -15.63 2.14 13.00
C ASP A 85 -15.68 1.68 11.55
N SER A 86 -14.88 0.69 11.19
CA SER A 86 -14.79 0.20 9.81
C SER A 86 -16.10 -0.33 9.22
N ASP A 87 -17.06 -0.70 10.09
CA ASP A 87 -18.39 -1.17 9.67
C ASP A 87 -19.41 -0.03 9.53
N LYS A 88 -19.00 1.19 9.82
CA LYS A 88 -19.77 2.41 9.62
C LYS A 88 -18.98 3.40 8.77
N ILE A 89 -18.14 4.17 9.42
CA ILE A 89 -17.15 5.04 8.78
C ILE A 89 -15.87 4.89 9.58
N GLY A 90 -14.90 4.25 8.98
CA GLY A 90 -13.56 4.12 9.52
C GLY A 90 -12.53 4.58 8.51
N GLY A 91 -11.28 4.60 8.89
CA GLY A 91 -10.21 4.99 8.00
C GLY A 91 -8.84 4.88 8.64
N THR A 92 -7.86 5.38 7.93
CA THR A 92 -6.46 5.38 8.33
C THR A 92 -5.88 6.77 8.18
N ILE A 93 -5.06 7.16 9.12
CA ILE A 93 -4.18 8.32 9.02
C ILE A 93 -2.74 7.83 9.21
N SER A 94 -1.83 8.26 8.34
CA SER A 94 -0.43 7.87 8.44
C SER A 94 0.51 8.98 8.03
N LEU A 95 1.68 8.97 8.65
CA LEU A 95 2.82 9.80 8.31
C LEU A 95 3.85 8.95 7.57
N GLY A 96 4.29 9.44 6.44
CA GLY A 96 5.40 8.89 5.67
C GLY A 96 6.62 9.80 5.78
N ILE A 97 7.77 9.22 5.99
CA ILE A 97 9.07 9.91 5.97
C ILE A 97 9.86 9.27 4.83
N GLY A 98 10.10 10.03 3.79
CA GLY A 98 10.80 9.56 2.60
C GLY A 98 12.29 9.90 2.62
N SER A 99 13.01 9.24 1.70
CA SER A 99 14.45 9.34 1.52
C SER A 99 15.24 8.91 2.77
N ILE A 100 15.38 7.60 2.92
CA ILE A 100 16.29 7.03 3.94
C ILE A 100 17.74 7.11 3.42
N ASN A 101 17.95 7.24 2.11
CA ASN A 101 19.27 7.35 1.51
C ASN A 101 19.86 8.75 1.78
N PRO A 102 21.00 8.86 2.52
CA PRO A 102 21.59 10.15 2.83
C PRO A 102 22.40 10.76 1.67
N VAL A 103 22.52 10.08 0.53
CA VAL A 103 23.46 10.47 -0.54
C VAL A 103 22.93 11.64 -1.38
N ASP A 104 21.62 11.73 -1.61
CA ASP A 104 21.03 12.75 -2.47
C ASP A 104 20.14 13.74 -1.70
N GLY A 105 20.74 14.67 -0.98
CA GLY A 105 20.03 15.78 -0.31
C GLY A 105 19.71 15.56 1.16
N GLY A 106 20.26 14.53 1.79
CA GLY A 106 20.11 14.24 3.22
C GLY A 106 18.97 13.26 3.53
N ALA A 107 19.18 12.47 4.57
CA ALA A 107 18.16 11.55 5.07
C ALA A 107 16.96 12.33 5.64
N PHE A 108 15.75 11.77 5.49
CA PHE A 108 14.50 12.33 6.03
C PHE A 108 14.10 13.70 5.48
N ASN A 109 14.49 14.00 4.25
CA ASN A 109 14.30 15.30 3.63
C ASN A 109 12.85 15.60 3.21
N ARG A 110 11.93 14.64 3.33
CA ARG A 110 10.50 14.84 2.98
C ARG A 110 9.58 14.06 3.90
N GLY A 111 8.44 14.66 4.20
CA GLY A 111 7.38 14.04 4.96
C GLY A 111 6.03 14.25 4.33
N SER A 112 5.20 13.21 4.37
CA SER A 112 3.86 13.20 3.82
C SER A 112 2.84 12.70 4.82
N LEU A 113 1.63 13.23 4.69
CA LEU A 113 0.43 12.73 5.37
C LEU A 113 -0.40 11.97 4.35
N ASN A 114 -0.88 10.78 4.74
CA ASN A 114 -1.89 10.05 3.99
C ASN A 114 -3.11 9.87 4.88
N ILE A 115 -4.28 9.99 4.29
CA ILE A 115 -5.56 9.83 4.97
C ILE A 115 -6.53 9.07 4.09
N SER A 116 -7.25 8.13 4.66
CA SER A 116 -8.33 7.42 3.97
C SER A 116 -9.56 7.30 4.85
N ALA A 117 -10.73 7.23 4.23
CA ALA A 117 -12.00 6.95 4.89
C ALA A 117 -12.80 5.95 4.05
N GLY A 118 -13.55 5.06 4.72
CA GLY A 118 -14.28 4.03 4.01
C GLY A 118 -15.24 3.24 4.90
N HIS A 119 -15.81 2.21 4.29
CA HIS A 119 -16.77 1.31 4.92
C HIS A 119 -16.52 -0.13 4.47
N ASN A 120 -16.57 -1.07 5.40
CA ASN A 120 -16.47 -2.49 5.14
C ASN A 120 -17.85 -3.16 5.24
N PHE A 121 -18.38 -3.59 4.12
CA PHE A 121 -19.60 -4.41 4.03
C PHE A 121 -19.23 -5.85 4.38
N ARG A 122 -19.31 -6.21 5.65
CA ARG A 122 -18.81 -7.50 6.16
C ARG A 122 -19.50 -8.69 5.54
N GLU A 123 -20.84 -8.64 5.39
CA GLU A 123 -21.59 -9.74 4.80
C GLU A 123 -21.22 -10.00 3.33
N GLN A 124 -20.93 -8.92 2.60
CA GLN A 124 -20.53 -8.99 1.20
C GLN A 124 -19.02 -9.20 1.03
N LEU A 125 -18.24 -9.08 2.10
CA LEU A 125 -16.78 -9.11 2.05
C LEU A 125 -16.19 -8.07 1.08
N ILE A 126 -16.78 -6.88 1.07
CA ILE A 126 -16.39 -5.75 0.22
C ILE A 126 -15.99 -4.59 1.11
N GLY A 127 -14.87 -3.96 0.78
CA GLY A 127 -14.51 -2.66 1.33
C GLY A 127 -14.52 -1.58 0.25
N VAL A 128 -14.95 -0.39 0.62
CA VAL A 128 -14.92 0.80 -0.25
C VAL A 128 -14.25 1.93 0.52
N ALA A 129 -13.23 2.52 -0.05
CA ALA A 129 -12.50 3.62 0.55
C ALA A 129 -12.15 4.71 -0.46
N VAL A 130 -12.14 5.93 0.03
CA VAL A 130 -11.54 7.08 -0.64
C VAL A 130 -10.35 7.53 0.18
N GLY A 131 -9.33 8.06 -0.47
CA GLY A 131 -8.16 8.54 0.23
C GLY A 131 -7.44 9.64 -0.50
N MET A 132 -6.54 10.27 0.23
CA MET A 132 -5.61 11.25 -0.25
C MET A 132 -4.22 10.90 0.29
N ASP A 133 -3.29 10.67 -0.61
CA ASP A 133 -1.91 10.31 -0.33
C ASP A 133 -0.97 11.45 -0.71
N ASN A 134 0.22 11.45 -0.09
CA ASN A 134 1.28 12.42 -0.37
C ASN A 134 0.90 13.89 -0.12
N ILE A 135 0.06 14.16 0.89
CA ILE A 135 -0.12 15.52 1.37
C ILE A 135 1.21 15.95 1.97
N ASN A 136 1.89 16.86 1.31
CA ASN A 136 3.21 17.30 1.73
C ASN A 136 3.15 18.04 3.06
N ILE A 137 3.96 17.62 4.05
CA ILE A 137 4.10 18.27 5.34
C ILE A 137 5.42 19.08 5.38
N TRP A 138 6.52 18.48 4.91
CA TRP A 138 7.79 19.16 4.74
C TRP A 138 8.58 18.53 3.59
N HIS A 139 9.39 19.34 2.93
CA HIS A 139 10.39 18.92 1.97
C HIS A 139 11.57 19.89 2.01
N ASP A 140 12.74 19.39 1.73
CA ASP A 140 13.92 20.22 1.63
C ASP A 140 13.95 20.92 0.26
N ASN A 141 14.33 22.20 0.24
CA ASN A 141 14.20 23.09 -0.92
C ASN A 141 15.17 22.76 -2.09
N GLY A 142 15.83 21.62 -2.08
CA GLY A 142 16.87 21.24 -3.05
C GLY A 142 16.40 20.52 -4.32
N GLY A 143 15.14 20.18 -4.48
CA GLY A 143 14.66 19.40 -5.62
C GLY A 143 13.30 19.85 -6.15
N ASP A 144 13.17 19.83 -7.47
CA ASP A 144 11.91 20.08 -8.21
C ASP A 144 11.01 18.83 -8.04
N HIS A 145 10.56 18.56 -6.80
CA HIS A 145 9.69 17.44 -6.48
C HIS A 145 8.24 17.90 -6.62
N ASP A 146 7.56 17.35 -7.61
CA ASP A 146 6.12 17.49 -7.75
C ASP A 146 5.44 16.73 -6.60
N THR A 147 5.06 17.47 -5.57
CA THR A 147 4.48 16.96 -4.32
C THR A 147 2.97 17.11 -4.29
N SER A 148 2.33 17.08 -5.44
CA SER A 148 0.86 17.18 -5.52
C SER A 148 0.22 15.98 -4.84
N PRO A 149 -0.77 16.20 -3.94
CA PRO A 149 -1.51 15.12 -3.32
C PRO A 149 -2.22 14.26 -4.36
N SER A 150 -2.28 12.96 -4.12
CA SER A 150 -3.01 12.00 -4.96
C SER A 150 -4.31 11.60 -4.31
N MET A 151 -5.42 11.76 -5.01
CA MET A 151 -6.73 11.29 -4.56
C MET A 151 -7.06 9.97 -5.24
N TYR A 152 -7.73 9.09 -4.53
CA TYR A 152 -8.20 7.81 -5.06
C TYR A 152 -9.55 7.37 -4.49
N LEU A 153 -10.20 6.49 -5.26
CA LEU A 153 -11.31 5.65 -4.83
C LEU A 153 -10.92 4.21 -5.10
N ALA A 154 -11.07 3.34 -4.11
CA ALA A 154 -10.77 1.92 -4.21
C ALA A 154 -11.94 1.07 -3.72
N VAL A 155 -12.14 -0.06 -4.37
CA VAL A 155 -13.06 -1.12 -3.96
C VAL A 155 -12.28 -2.41 -3.88
N THR A 156 -12.32 -3.08 -2.73
CA THR A 156 -11.65 -4.37 -2.51
C THR A 156 -12.69 -5.42 -2.19
N LYS A 157 -12.61 -6.57 -2.85
CA LYS A 157 -13.44 -7.75 -2.65
C LYS A 157 -12.60 -8.93 -2.19
N LEU A 158 -12.99 -9.53 -1.08
CA LEU A 158 -12.46 -10.84 -0.67
C LEU A 158 -13.33 -11.94 -1.27
N LEU A 159 -12.67 -12.93 -1.81
CA LEU A 159 -13.28 -14.14 -2.35
C LEU A 159 -12.78 -15.34 -1.52
N PRO A 160 -13.52 -15.74 -0.48
CA PRO A 160 -13.18 -16.90 0.31
C PRO A 160 -13.27 -18.15 -0.56
N ASN A 161 -12.29 -19.03 -0.40
CA ASN A 161 -12.25 -20.32 -1.07
C ASN A 161 -11.45 -21.28 -0.18
N ASP A 162 -11.92 -22.51 -0.05
CA ASP A 162 -11.29 -23.50 0.82
C ASP A 162 -9.85 -23.88 0.40
N THR A 163 -9.52 -23.67 -0.87
CA THR A 163 -8.22 -24.07 -1.43
C THR A 163 -7.26 -22.88 -1.54
N ALA A 164 -7.73 -21.77 -2.08
CA ALA A 164 -6.91 -20.63 -2.39
C ALA A 164 -7.74 -19.32 -2.37
N PRO A 165 -7.98 -18.72 -1.20
CA PRO A 165 -8.67 -17.45 -1.10
C PRO A 165 -8.00 -16.38 -1.94
N MET A 166 -8.80 -15.48 -2.48
CA MET A 166 -8.33 -14.40 -3.34
C MET A 166 -8.82 -13.05 -2.83
N VAL A 167 -8.08 -12.02 -3.16
CA VAL A 167 -8.46 -10.63 -2.94
C VAL A 167 -8.30 -9.87 -4.25
N PHE A 168 -9.30 -9.09 -4.60
CA PHE A 168 -9.25 -8.23 -5.77
C PHE A 168 -9.54 -6.79 -5.36
N THR A 169 -8.75 -5.87 -5.87
CA THR A 169 -8.96 -4.44 -5.72
C THR A 169 -9.04 -3.80 -7.09
N VAL A 170 -10.01 -2.93 -7.25
CA VAL A 170 -10.11 -2.04 -8.41
C VAL A 170 -10.32 -0.62 -7.92
N GLY A 171 -9.79 0.34 -8.63
CA GLY A 171 -9.94 1.73 -8.26
C GLY A 171 -9.47 2.68 -9.34
N ALA A 172 -9.52 3.95 -8.99
CA ALA A 172 -9.02 5.01 -9.84
C ALA A 172 -8.52 6.18 -8.98
N GLY A 173 -7.52 6.89 -9.49
CA GLY A 173 -6.94 8.03 -8.82
C GLY A 173 -6.19 8.94 -9.79
N ASN A 174 -5.71 10.06 -9.28
CA ASN A 174 -4.91 11.03 -10.04
C ASN A 174 -3.44 11.02 -9.59
N ASN A 175 -2.64 11.88 -10.13
CA ASN A 175 -1.23 12.12 -9.80
C ASN A 175 -0.38 10.84 -9.74
N ASN A 176 -0.23 10.18 -8.61
CA ASN A 176 0.57 8.96 -8.46
C ASN A 176 0.07 7.79 -9.31
N PHE A 177 -1.18 7.84 -9.74
CA PHE A 177 -1.78 6.83 -10.61
C PHE A 177 -1.70 7.21 -12.09
N ALA A 178 -1.23 8.43 -12.40
CA ALA A 178 -1.04 8.89 -13.77
C ALA A 178 0.03 8.03 -14.47
N LYS A 179 -0.07 7.95 -15.78
CA LYS A 179 0.92 7.28 -16.61
C LYS A 179 2.31 7.87 -16.40
N VAL A 180 3.33 7.04 -16.39
CA VAL A 180 4.72 7.45 -16.11
C VAL A 180 5.19 8.63 -16.98
N ASN A 181 4.78 8.64 -18.24
CA ASN A 181 5.17 9.67 -19.20
C ASN A 181 4.22 10.87 -19.27
N GLU A 182 3.21 10.93 -18.39
CA GLU A 182 2.28 12.05 -18.32
C GLU A 182 2.83 13.18 -17.47
N THR A 183 2.80 14.39 -17.99
CA THR A 183 3.29 15.61 -17.33
C THR A 183 2.28 16.74 -17.42
N GLY A 184 2.36 17.69 -16.49
CA GLY A 184 1.49 18.89 -16.50
C GLY A 184 0.03 18.55 -16.26
N ASP A 185 -0.86 19.21 -16.97
CA ASP A 185 -2.33 19.10 -16.82
C ASP A 185 -2.89 17.68 -16.96
N LYS A 186 -2.10 16.75 -17.46
CA LYS A 186 -2.51 15.35 -17.59
C LYS A 186 -2.45 14.59 -16.29
N LYS A 187 -1.64 15.00 -15.34
CA LYS A 187 -1.57 14.41 -13.99
C LYS A 187 -2.88 14.56 -13.21
N ASP A 188 -3.65 15.60 -13.50
CA ASP A 188 -4.95 15.82 -12.85
C ASP A 188 -6.06 14.91 -13.36
N LYS A 189 -5.80 14.13 -14.42
CA LYS A 189 -6.75 13.15 -14.93
C LYS A 189 -6.81 11.92 -14.01
N ILE A 190 -7.93 11.25 -14.08
CA ILE A 190 -8.20 10.04 -13.32
C ILE A 190 -7.75 8.83 -14.13
N TYR A 191 -6.95 7.96 -13.52
CA TYR A 191 -6.41 6.74 -14.11
C TYR A 191 -6.82 5.52 -13.28
N PRO A 192 -7.13 4.39 -13.93
CA PRO A 192 -7.49 3.17 -13.22
C PRO A 192 -6.27 2.47 -12.64
N PHE A 193 -6.52 1.71 -11.57
CA PHE A 193 -5.60 0.75 -11.03
C PHE A 193 -6.32 -0.55 -10.63
N VAL A 194 -5.58 -1.64 -10.61
CA VAL A 194 -6.09 -2.97 -10.26
C VAL A 194 -5.04 -3.72 -9.45
N SER A 195 -5.47 -4.49 -8.46
CA SER A 195 -4.64 -5.45 -7.75
C SER A 195 -5.37 -6.78 -7.60
N GLY A 196 -4.61 -7.87 -7.63
CA GLY A 196 -5.09 -9.20 -7.34
C GLY A 196 -4.08 -9.96 -6.50
N ALA A 197 -4.58 -10.68 -5.49
CA ALA A 197 -3.75 -11.59 -4.71
C ALA A 197 -4.45 -12.94 -4.53
N ILE A 198 -3.64 -13.99 -4.49
CA ILE A 198 -4.07 -15.36 -4.17
C ILE A 198 -3.26 -15.87 -2.99
N TYR A 199 -3.93 -16.39 -1.98
CA TYR A 199 -3.29 -16.97 -0.81
C TYR A 199 -3.02 -18.46 -1.06
N ILE A 200 -1.78 -18.82 -1.30
CA ILE A 200 -1.36 -20.21 -1.52
C ILE A 200 -1.11 -20.97 -0.22
N MET A 201 -0.88 -20.22 0.86
CA MET A 201 -0.79 -20.68 2.25
C MET A 201 -1.33 -19.58 3.16
N PRO A 202 -1.70 -19.87 4.42
CA PRO A 202 -2.14 -18.83 5.36
C PRO A 202 -1.12 -17.71 5.56
N GLN A 203 0.17 -18.00 5.41
CA GLN A 203 1.27 -17.06 5.59
C GLN A 203 1.84 -16.50 4.28
N VAL A 204 1.32 -16.91 3.11
CA VAL A 204 1.91 -16.56 1.80
C VAL A 204 0.85 -16.16 0.81
N SER A 205 0.98 -14.97 0.26
CA SER A 205 0.21 -14.49 -0.89
C SER A 205 1.09 -14.28 -2.12
N LEU A 206 0.54 -14.53 -3.29
CA LEU A 206 1.10 -14.08 -4.57
C LEU A 206 0.28 -12.88 -5.03
N ILE A 207 0.95 -11.83 -5.48
CA ILE A 207 0.35 -10.52 -5.77
C ILE A 207 0.68 -10.11 -7.19
N ALA A 208 -0.28 -9.50 -7.87
CA ALA A 208 -0.07 -8.81 -9.13
C ALA A 208 -0.86 -7.49 -9.14
N ASP A 209 -0.18 -6.40 -9.47
CA ASP A 209 -0.74 -5.05 -9.51
C ASP A 209 -0.55 -4.42 -10.88
N TYR A 210 -1.49 -3.57 -11.26
CA TYR A 210 -1.39 -2.67 -12.40
C TYR A 210 -1.79 -1.26 -11.98
N SER A 211 -0.91 -0.32 -12.20
CA SER A 211 -1.14 1.11 -11.96
C SER A 211 -0.14 1.93 -12.78
N SER A 212 -0.54 3.08 -13.27
CA SER A 212 0.37 4.02 -13.99
C SER A 212 1.04 3.42 -15.23
N ASP A 213 0.37 2.51 -15.94
CA ASP A 213 0.88 1.67 -17.03
C ASP A 213 1.95 0.65 -16.59
N ILE A 214 2.20 0.53 -15.30
CA ILE A 214 3.17 -0.37 -14.69
C ILE A 214 2.49 -1.63 -14.20
N VAL A 215 3.03 -2.78 -14.59
CA VAL A 215 2.71 -4.09 -14.02
C VAL A 215 3.76 -4.46 -12.97
N SER A 216 3.30 -4.88 -11.81
CA SER A 216 4.16 -5.36 -10.73
C SER A 216 3.69 -6.73 -10.25
N ALA A 217 4.62 -7.56 -9.79
CA ALA A 217 4.29 -8.85 -9.21
C ALA A 217 5.18 -9.13 -8.00
N GLY A 218 4.65 -9.86 -7.03
CA GLY A 218 5.40 -10.15 -5.83
C GLY A 218 4.73 -11.13 -4.89
N VAL A 219 5.29 -11.20 -3.69
CA VAL A 219 4.84 -12.09 -2.63
C VAL A 219 4.67 -11.33 -1.34
N GLY A 220 3.60 -11.65 -0.63
CA GLY A 220 3.40 -11.25 0.75
C GLY A 220 3.66 -12.42 1.68
N LEU A 221 4.32 -12.18 2.80
CA LEU A 221 4.73 -13.18 3.77
C LEU A 221 4.39 -12.71 5.19
N VAL A 222 3.92 -13.63 6.01
CA VAL A 222 3.85 -13.51 7.47
C VAL A 222 4.73 -14.59 8.07
N PRO A 223 6.03 -14.30 8.29
CA PRO A 223 7.00 -15.34 8.65
C PRO A 223 6.74 -15.95 10.03
N PHE A 224 6.07 -15.22 10.93
CA PHE A 224 5.83 -15.63 12.30
C PHE A 224 4.34 -15.54 12.64
N PRO A 225 3.62 -16.67 12.79
CA PRO A 225 2.17 -16.65 13.06
C PRO A 225 1.75 -15.91 14.34
N HIS A 226 2.64 -15.82 15.33
CA HIS A 226 2.38 -15.18 16.62
C HIS A 226 3.04 -13.81 16.79
N PHE A 227 3.67 -13.30 15.77
CA PHE A 227 4.26 -11.96 15.78
C PHE A 227 3.72 -11.16 14.58
N PRO A 228 3.17 -9.97 14.78
CA PRO A 228 2.44 -9.20 13.77
C PRO A 228 3.38 -8.55 12.74
N LEU A 229 4.27 -9.33 12.16
CA LEU A 229 5.21 -8.94 11.13
C LEU A 229 4.71 -9.39 9.76
N SER A 230 4.57 -8.45 8.85
CA SER A 230 4.33 -8.70 7.44
C SER A 230 5.53 -8.24 6.61
N VAL A 231 5.93 -9.06 5.67
CA VAL A 231 7.01 -8.77 4.71
C VAL A 231 6.44 -8.88 3.31
N THR A 232 6.76 -7.92 2.47
CA THR A 232 6.37 -7.95 1.06
C THR A 232 7.61 -7.75 0.21
N ALA A 233 7.74 -8.51 -0.87
CA ALA A 233 8.81 -8.36 -1.82
C ALA A 233 8.28 -8.58 -3.24
N GLY A 234 8.76 -7.81 -4.20
CA GLY A 234 8.28 -7.92 -5.56
C GLY A 234 9.18 -7.25 -6.59
N VAL A 235 8.78 -7.46 -7.82
CA VAL A 235 9.35 -6.83 -9.00
C VAL A 235 8.40 -5.73 -9.44
N TYR A 236 8.93 -4.54 -9.58
CA TYR A 236 8.21 -3.36 -10.02
C TYR A 236 8.59 -3.04 -11.45
N ASP A 237 7.60 -2.61 -12.23
CA ASP A 237 7.76 -2.22 -13.63
C ASP A 237 8.23 -3.37 -14.55
N LEU A 238 7.46 -4.46 -14.55
CA LEU A 238 7.64 -5.55 -15.51
C LEU A 238 7.36 -5.12 -16.96
N THR A 239 6.61 -4.04 -17.14
CA THR A 239 6.30 -3.43 -18.45
C THR A 239 7.41 -2.55 -18.98
N LYS A 240 8.36 -2.14 -18.13
CA LYS A 240 9.48 -1.26 -18.46
C LYS A 240 9.07 0.08 -19.07
N GLU A 241 8.02 0.66 -18.50
CA GLU A 241 7.46 1.94 -18.95
C GLU A 241 8.20 3.16 -18.35
N ARG A 242 9.08 2.94 -17.35
CA ARG A 242 9.91 4.01 -16.78
C ARG A 242 11.07 4.36 -17.68
N GLU A 243 11.58 5.59 -17.54
CA GLU A 243 12.57 6.21 -18.44
C GLU A 243 13.83 5.39 -18.75
N GLU A 244 14.14 4.39 -17.94
CA GLU A 244 15.39 3.63 -18.08
C GLU A 244 15.23 2.22 -18.64
N ASP A 245 14.01 1.83 -19.05
CA ASP A 245 13.72 0.48 -19.59
C ASP A 245 14.25 -0.66 -18.70
N LYS A 246 14.16 -0.48 -17.38
CA LYS A 246 14.70 -1.42 -16.38
C LYS A 246 13.62 -1.87 -15.41
N ILE A 247 13.84 -3.04 -14.86
CA ILE A 247 13.03 -3.63 -13.80
C ILE A 247 13.61 -3.18 -12.45
N SER A 248 12.74 -2.74 -11.54
CA SER A 248 13.10 -2.39 -10.16
C SER A 248 12.59 -3.44 -9.18
N PHE A 249 13.21 -3.56 -8.02
CA PHE A 249 12.73 -4.40 -6.94
C PHE A 249 12.11 -3.52 -5.85
N ILE A 250 10.97 -3.95 -5.34
CA ILE A 250 10.32 -3.28 -4.21
C ILE A 250 10.21 -4.25 -3.05
N GLY A 251 10.27 -3.69 -1.85
CA GLY A 251 10.09 -4.47 -0.64
C GLY A 251 9.57 -3.62 0.51
N SER A 252 8.87 -4.27 1.42
CA SER A 252 8.42 -3.63 2.65
C SER A 252 8.39 -4.61 3.82
N VAL A 253 8.56 -4.05 5.00
CA VAL A 253 8.40 -4.73 6.27
C VAL A 253 7.48 -3.90 7.14
N CYS A 254 6.43 -4.51 7.67
CA CYS A 254 5.43 -3.83 8.47
C CYS A 254 5.17 -4.60 9.77
N VAL A 255 5.12 -3.88 10.88
CA VAL A 255 4.69 -4.41 12.17
C VAL A 255 3.39 -3.70 12.54
N CYS A 256 2.35 -4.50 12.77
CA CYS A 256 1.05 -4.02 13.24
C CYS A 256 0.97 -4.13 14.77
N PHE A 257 0.23 -3.24 15.40
CA PHE A 257 0.00 -3.28 16.84
C PHE A 257 -1.37 -2.71 17.17
N LYS A 258 -1.84 -3.02 18.34
CA LYS A 258 -3.06 -2.45 18.90
C LYS A 258 -2.72 -1.27 19.80
N LEU A 259 -3.54 -0.22 19.74
CA LEU A 259 -3.45 0.98 20.56
C LEU A 259 -4.40 0.89 21.75
#